data_7d065baa38ae4b5b847be613de165861
#
_entry.id   7d065baa38ae4b5b847be613de165861
#
_cell.length_a   1.000
_cell.length_b   1.000
_cell.length_c   1.000
_cell.angle_alpha   90.00
_cell.angle_beta   90.00
_cell.angle_gamma   90.00
#
_symmetry.space_group_name_H-M   'P 1'
#
loop_
_entity.id
_entity.type
_entity.pdbx_description
1 polymer ?
#
loop_
_entity_poly.entity_id
_entity_poly.type
_entity_poly.pdbx_seq_one_letter_code
_entity_poly.pdbx_strand_id
1 'polypeptide(L)'
;EPVPEGRGELAVAIREFCYPQTTHPALENVNFQLKPGQMLGICGPTGAGKSTVLSLIQRHFDITHGDVRFHDIPLTRLQLDSWRSRLAVVSQTPFLFSDTVGNNIALGRPQATQEEIEHVARLASVHEDILRLPQGYDTEVGERGVMLSGGQKQRISIARALLLNAEILILDDALSAVDGRTEHQILHNLRQWGEGRTVIISAHRLSALTEASEIIVMQHGHIAQRGEHESLVQQPGWYRDMYRYQQLEAALSDAPEINEEAANA
;
A
#
# COMPACT_ATOMS: atom_id res chain seq x y z
N GLU A 1 3.37 -26.28 8.05
CA GLU A 1 3.57 -26.63 6.65
C GLU A 1 4.22 -25.46 5.89
N PRO A 2 5.10 -25.72 4.93
CA PRO A 2 5.57 -24.65 4.04
C PRO A 2 4.42 -24.17 3.14
N VAL A 3 4.52 -22.93 2.66
CA VAL A 3 3.53 -22.41 1.70
C VAL A 3 3.66 -23.19 0.39
N PRO A 4 2.54 -23.69 -0.19
CA PRO A 4 2.58 -24.36 -1.47
C PRO A 4 3.19 -23.48 -2.58
N GLU A 5 3.81 -24.12 -3.54
CA GLU A 5 4.31 -23.43 -4.74
C GLU A 5 3.14 -22.96 -5.61
N GLY A 6 3.42 -21.91 -6.38
CA GLY A 6 2.45 -21.32 -7.29
C GLY A 6 1.63 -20.19 -6.67
N ARG A 7 0.88 -19.53 -7.54
CA ARG A 7 0.03 -18.40 -7.15
C ARG A 7 -1.25 -18.86 -6.52
N GLY A 8 -1.64 -18.27 -5.40
CA GLY A 8 -2.78 -18.67 -4.62
C GLY A 8 -3.79 -17.57 -4.37
N GLU A 9 -5.02 -17.99 -4.11
CA GLU A 9 -6.08 -17.12 -3.64
C GLU A 9 -5.89 -16.82 -2.15
N LEU A 10 -6.04 -15.56 -1.79
CA LEU A 10 -6.11 -15.10 -0.41
C LEU A 10 -7.57 -14.94 -0.01
N ALA A 11 -8.03 -15.69 0.97
CA ALA A 11 -9.39 -15.61 1.50
C ALA A 11 -9.36 -15.14 2.95
N VAL A 12 -10.07 -14.06 3.24
CA VAL A 12 -10.23 -13.51 4.59
C VAL A 12 -11.67 -13.78 5.04
N ALA A 13 -11.82 -14.48 6.17
CA ALA A 13 -13.11 -14.82 6.76
C ALA A 13 -13.04 -14.63 8.27
N ILE A 14 -13.18 -13.40 8.72
CA ILE A 14 -13.07 -13.02 10.13
C ILE A 14 -14.48 -12.80 10.67
N ARG A 15 -14.91 -13.68 11.58
CA ARG A 15 -16.18 -13.52 12.29
C ARG A 15 -16.06 -12.44 13.34
N GLU A 16 -15.00 -12.51 14.14
CA GLU A 16 -14.71 -11.55 15.19
C GLU A 16 -13.20 -11.57 15.50
N PHE A 17 -12.63 -10.40 15.70
CA PHE A 17 -11.26 -10.27 16.21
C PHE A 17 -11.20 -9.20 17.30
N CYS A 18 -10.65 -9.56 18.45
CA CYS A 18 -10.27 -8.65 19.53
C CYS A 18 -8.77 -8.68 19.71
N TYR A 19 -8.16 -7.51 19.91
CA TYR A 19 -6.75 -7.46 20.29
C TYR A 19 -6.54 -8.12 21.66
N PRO A 20 -5.37 -8.71 21.94
CA PRO A 20 -5.06 -9.25 23.25
C PRO A 20 -5.37 -8.24 24.36
N GLN A 21 -5.97 -8.72 25.46
CA GLN A 21 -6.35 -7.93 26.63
C GLN A 21 -7.46 -6.89 26.38
N THR A 22 -8.16 -6.96 25.26
CA THR A 22 -9.35 -6.14 25.01
C THR A 22 -10.60 -7.02 24.94
N THR A 23 -11.74 -6.43 25.25
CA THR A 23 -13.05 -7.09 25.17
C THR A 23 -13.90 -6.59 24.01
N HIS A 24 -13.54 -5.43 23.44
CA HIS A 24 -14.26 -4.86 22.31
C HIS A 24 -13.70 -5.41 20.99
N PRO A 25 -14.56 -5.93 20.09
CA PRO A 25 -14.13 -6.38 18.80
C PRO A 25 -13.53 -5.23 17.95
N ALA A 26 -12.35 -5.47 17.43
CA ALA A 26 -11.74 -4.57 16.43
C ALA A 26 -12.29 -4.82 15.04
N LEU A 27 -12.67 -6.07 14.73
CA LEU A 27 -13.29 -6.48 13.48
C LEU A 27 -14.44 -7.44 13.75
N GLU A 28 -15.51 -7.30 12.98
CA GLU A 28 -16.66 -8.20 12.95
C GLU A 28 -17.14 -8.43 11.52
N ASN A 29 -17.33 -9.70 11.15
CA ASN A 29 -17.86 -10.12 9.85
C ASN A 29 -17.11 -9.50 8.65
N VAL A 30 -15.80 -9.56 8.67
CA VAL A 30 -14.95 -9.08 7.58
C VAL A 30 -14.60 -10.25 6.68
N ASN A 31 -15.20 -10.28 5.48
CA ASN A 31 -15.05 -11.38 4.53
C ASN A 31 -14.74 -10.83 3.13
N PHE A 32 -13.68 -11.31 2.52
CA PHE A 32 -13.36 -11.06 1.11
C PHE A 32 -12.39 -12.10 0.56
N GLN A 33 -12.31 -12.16 -0.75
CA GLN A 33 -11.41 -13.07 -1.46
C GLN A 33 -10.64 -12.31 -2.52
N LEU A 34 -9.36 -12.64 -2.67
CA LEU A 34 -8.49 -12.07 -3.70
C LEU A 34 -7.87 -13.19 -4.51
N LYS A 35 -8.19 -13.22 -5.79
CA LYS A 35 -7.53 -14.09 -6.76
C LYS A 35 -6.20 -13.48 -7.21
N PRO A 36 -5.24 -14.31 -7.65
CA PRO A 36 -4.02 -13.79 -8.25
C PRO A 36 -4.31 -12.79 -9.38
N GLY A 37 -3.60 -11.67 -9.38
CA GLY A 37 -3.78 -10.61 -10.37
C GLY A 37 -4.79 -9.54 -9.99
N GLN A 38 -5.53 -9.71 -8.90
CA GLN A 38 -6.47 -8.71 -8.40
C GLN A 38 -5.79 -7.67 -7.50
N MET A 39 -6.33 -6.46 -7.53
CA MET A 39 -5.94 -5.36 -6.66
C MET A 39 -7.12 -5.00 -5.74
N LEU A 40 -6.91 -5.10 -4.43
CA LEU A 40 -7.88 -4.71 -3.42
C LEU A 40 -7.54 -3.32 -2.88
N GLY A 41 -8.52 -2.42 -2.87
CA GLY A 41 -8.46 -1.17 -2.15
C GLY A 41 -9.15 -1.27 -0.80
N ILE A 42 -8.54 -0.71 0.24
CA ILE A 42 -9.14 -0.61 1.58
C ILE A 42 -9.15 0.85 2.00
N CYS A 43 -10.30 1.36 2.38
CA CYS A 43 -10.46 2.73 2.86
C CYS A 43 -11.46 2.79 4.02
N GLY A 44 -11.63 3.96 4.56
CA GLY A 44 -12.53 4.22 5.67
C GLY A 44 -11.95 5.25 6.64
N PRO A 45 -12.75 5.73 7.59
CA PRO A 45 -12.29 6.70 8.58
C PRO A 45 -11.20 6.10 9.48
N THR A 46 -10.44 6.97 10.14
CA THR A 46 -9.45 6.57 11.14
C THR A 46 -10.10 5.71 12.23
N GLY A 47 -9.47 4.61 12.59
CA GLY A 47 -9.99 3.69 13.61
C GLY A 47 -11.04 2.70 13.08
N ALA A 48 -11.27 2.63 11.76
CA ALA A 48 -12.27 1.75 11.17
C ALA A 48 -11.88 0.26 11.15
N GLY A 49 -10.59 -0.08 11.37
CA GLY A 49 -10.10 -1.45 11.35
C GLY A 49 -9.19 -1.81 10.17
N LYS A 50 -8.83 -0.85 9.32
CA LYS A 50 -7.97 -1.07 8.15
C LYS A 50 -6.61 -1.69 8.53
N SER A 51 -5.92 -1.08 9.49
CA SER A 51 -4.62 -1.56 9.97
C SER A 51 -4.72 -2.94 10.60
N THR A 52 -5.83 -3.23 11.27
CA THR A 52 -6.08 -4.53 11.88
C THR A 52 -6.21 -5.63 10.82
N VAL A 53 -6.94 -5.38 9.74
CA VAL A 53 -7.05 -6.33 8.60
C VAL A 53 -5.67 -6.64 8.04
N LEU A 54 -4.85 -5.62 7.79
CA LEU A 54 -3.50 -5.81 7.26
C LEU A 54 -2.58 -6.55 8.22
N SER A 55 -2.69 -6.29 9.53
CA SER A 55 -1.94 -7.00 10.56
C SER A 55 -2.29 -8.49 10.61
N LEU A 56 -3.56 -8.83 10.43
CA LEU A 56 -4.00 -10.23 10.41
C LEU A 56 -3.55 -10.97 9.15
N ILE A 57 -3.53 -10.31 8.01
CA ILE A 57 -2.96 -10.87 6.77
C ILE A 57 -1.46 -11.14 6.93
N GLN A 58 -0.73 -10.26 7.60
CA GLN A 58 0.69 -10.42 7.92
C GLN A 58 0.95 -11.43 9.05
N ARG A 59 -0.12 -11.91 9.67
CA ARG A 59 -0.08 -12.83 10.82
C ARG A 59 0.72 -12.27 12.00
N HIS A 60 0.45 -11.00 12.34
CA HIS A 60 0.96 -10.40 13.57
C HIS A 60 0.17 -10.89 14.80
N PHE A 61 -1.04 -11.36 14.58
CA PHE A 61 -1.91 -11.95 15.59
C PHE A 61 -2.59 -13.18 15.01
N ASP A 62 -2.87 -14.16 15.85
CA ASP A 62 -3.68 -15.32 15.46
C ASP A 62 -5.17 -15.00 15.62
N ILE A 63 -5.99 -15.54 14.73
CA ILE A 63 -7.44 -15.36 14.72
C ILE A 63 -8.08 -16.57 15.38
N THR A 64 -8.94 -16.34 16.37
CA THR A 64 -9.65 -17.40 17.09
C THR A 64 -11.07 -17.65 16.54
N HIS A 65 -11.69 -16.62 15.98
CA HIS A 65 -13.05 -16.69 15.42
C HIS A 65 -13.04 -16.34 13.94
N GLY A 66 -12.70 -17.31 13.13
CA GLY A 66 -12.50 -17.17 11.70
C GLY A 66 -11.10 -17.56 11.29
N ASP A 67 -10.74 -17.29 10.06
CA ASP A 67 -9.39 -17.51 9.56
C ASP A 67 -9.05 -16.62 8.36
N VAL A 68 -7.76 -16.59 8.05
CA VAL A 68 -7.21 -16.13 6.77
C VAL A 68 -6.59 -17.35 6.12
N ARG A 69 -6.92 -17.60 4.85
CA ARG A 69 -6.43 -18.74 4.10
C ARG A 69 -5.64 -18.30 2.88
N PHE A 70 -4.62 -19.06 2.58
CA PHE A 70 -3.88 -18.95 1.33
C PHE A 70 -3.77 -20.35 0.71
N HIS A 71 -4.06 -20.50 -0.57
CA HIS A 71 -4.25 -21.82 -1.22
C HIS A 71 -5.24 -22.71 -0.45
N ASP A 72 -6.30 -22.11 0.08
CA ASP A 72 -7.29 -22.80 0.92
C ASP A 72 -6.73 -23.43 2.21
N ILE A 73 -5.53 -23.02 2.62
CA ILE A 73 -4.88 -23.46 3.86
C ILE A 73 -4.91 -22.31 4.87
N PRO A 74 -5.42 -22.53 6.09
CA PRO A 74 -5.37 -21.49 7.13
C PRO A 74 -3.93 -21.06 7.41
N LEU A 75 -3.69 -19.77 7.55
CA LEU A 75 -2.34 -19.23 7.82
C LEU A 75 -1.71 -19.83 9.08
N THR A 76 -2.53 -20.20 10.07
CA THR A 76 -2.07 -20.85 11.31
C THR A 76 -1.40 -22.18 11.07
N ARG A 77 -1.68 -22.86 9.97
CA ARG A 77 -1.04 -24.12 9.58
C ARG A 77 0.25 -23.92 8.79
N LEU A 78 0.46 -22.74 8.24
CA LEU A 78 1.66 -22.40 7.47
C LEU A 78 2.81 -22.02 8.40
N GLN A 79 4.03 -22.34 8.01
CA GLN A 79 5.22 -21.84 8.68
C GLN A 79 5.27 -20.31 8.53
N LEU A 80 5.48 -19.62 9.63
CA LEU A 80 5.43 -18.16 9.67
C LEU A 80 6.42 -17.49 8.71
N ASP A 81 7.66 -17.94 8.70
CA ASP A 81 8.70 -17.39 7.82
C ASP A 81 8.40 -17.68 6.35
N SER A 82 7.88 -18.89 6.05
CA SER A 82 7.46 -19.25 4.70
C SER A 82 6.30 -18.37 4.21
N TRP A 83 5.33 -18.08 5.08
CA TRP A 83 4.24 -17.16 4.75
C TRP A 83 4.75 -15.73 4.53
N ARG A 84 5.51 -15.19 5.49
CA ARG A 84 6.02 -13.81 5.40
C ARG A 84 6.93 -13.58 4.22
N SER A 85 7.64 -14.60 3.75
CA SER A 85 8.45 -14.50 2.53
C SER A 85 7.63 -14.30 1.25
N ARG A 86 6.32 -14.55 1.30
CA ARG A 86 5.40 -14.30 0.18
C ARG A 86 4.88 -12.86 0.16
N LEU A 87 5.17 -12.07 1.18
CA LEU A 87 4.67 -10.72 1.36
C LEU A 87 5.78 -9.70 1.17
N ALA A 88 5.46 -8.60 0.50
CA ALA A 88 6.24 -7.36 0.56
C ALA A 88 5.32 -6.26 1.08
N VAL A 89 5.75 -5.54 2.10
CA VAL A 89 4.93 -4.52 2.78
C VAL A 89 5.63 -3.18 2.76
N VAL A 90 4.92 -2.14 2.36
CA VAL A 90 5.38 -0.75 2.42
C VAL A 90 4.43 0.02 3.34
N SER A 91 4.97 0.61 4.39
CA SER A 91 4.21 1.43 5.34
C SER A 91 4.24 2.91 4.99
N GLN A 92 3.38 3.69 5.63
CA GLN A 92 3.30 5.14 5.48
C GLN A 92 4.63 5.84 5.82
N THR A 93 5.30 5.38 6.87
CA THR A 93 6.55 5.95 7.35
C THR A 93 7.71 5.04 6.95
N PRO A 94 8.31 5.27 5.78
CA PRO A 94 9.39 4.43 5.31
C PRO A 94 10.66 4.67 6.11
N PHE A 95 11.39 3.59 6.38
CA PHE A 95 12.70 3.64 7.02
C PHE A 95 13.81 3.47 5.97
N LEU A 96 14.75 4.41 5.96
CA LEU A 96 15.97 4.32 5.17
C LEU A 96 17.17 4.19 6.11
N PHE A 97 18.04 3.23 5.82
CA PHE A 97 19.28 3.04 6.54
C PHE A 97 20.32 4.08 6.10
N SER A 98 21.27 4.38 6.97
CA SER A 98 22.44 5.21 6.63
C SER A 98 23.36 4.41 5.70
N ASP A 99 23.03 4.42 4.43
CA ASP A 99 23.70 3.71 3.35
C ASP A 99 23.35 4.38 2.01
N THR A 100 23.88 3.87 0.91
CA THR A 100 23.54 4.38 -0.41
C THR A 100 22.07 4.14 -0.76
N VAL A 101 21.53 4.92 -1.71
CA VAL A 101 20.19 4.68 -2.27
C VAL A 101 20.10 3.27 -2.85
N GLY A 102 21.08 2.87 -3.64
CA GLY A 102 21.12 1.53 -4.24
C GLY A 102 21.07 0.42 -3.21
N ASN A 103 21.85 0.52 -2.12
CA ASN A 103 21.83 -0.46 -1.04
C ASN A 103 20.51 -0.45 -0.25
N ASN A 104 19.88 0.70 -0.09
CA ASN A 104 18.56 0.79 0.51
C ASN A 104 17.51 0.05 -0.32
N ILE A 105 17.54 0.20 -1.64
CA ILE A 105 16.63 -0.53 -2.55
C ILE A 105 16.91 -2.04 -2.51
N ALA A 106 18.18 -2.42 -2.51
CA ALA A 106 18.61 -3.82 -2.54
C ALA A 106 18.60 -4.51 -1.16
N LEU A 107 18.08 -3.86 -0.12
CA LEU A 107 18.18 -4.33 1.27
C LEU A 107 17.76 -5.79 1.46
N GLY A 108 16.63 -6.18 0.90
CA GLY A 108 16.12 -7.56 1.01
C GLY A 108 16.65 -8.52 -0.05
N ARG A 109 17.42 -8.00 -1.01
CA ARG A 109 18.02 -8.77 -2.11
C ARG A 109 19.39 -8.20 -2.50
N PRO A 110 20.40 -8.35 -1.62
CA PRO A 110 21.70 -7.69 -1.81
C PRO A 110 22.46 -8.12 -3.09
N GLN A 111 22.10 -9.27 -3.66
CA GLN A 111 22.69 -9.78 -4.90
C GLN A 111 22.04 -9.22 -6.16
N ALA A 112 21.03 -8.36 -6.04
CA ALA A 112 20.38 -7.74 -7.19
C ALA A 112 21.40 -6.95 -8.03
N THR A 113 21.25 -7.04 -9.37
CA THR A 113 22.07 -6.27 -10.28
C THR A 113 21.67 -4.79 -10.30
N GLN A 114 22.57 -3.91 -10.74
CA GLN A 114 22.26 -2.49 -10.93
C GLN A 114 21.07 -2.30 -11.87
N GLU A 115 20.97 -3.10 -12.91
CA GLU A 115 19.86 -3.05 -13.87
C GLU A 115 18.52 -3.41 -13.22
N GLU A 116 18.50 -4.42 -12.34
CA GLU A 116 17.30 -4.79 -11.59
C GLU A 116 16.88 -3.67 -10.61
N ILE A 117 17.85 -3.04 -9.93
CA ILE A 117 17.61 -1.91 -9.03
C ILE A 117 17.01 -0.73 -9.79
N GLU A 118 17.59 -0.36 -10.93
CA GLU A 118 17.08 0.73 -11.77
C GLU A 118 15.68 0.44 -12.31
N HIS A 119 15.42 -0.82 -12.67
CA HIS A 119 14.11 -1.22 -13.17
C HIS A 119 13.01 -0.97 -12.14
N VAL A 120 13.19 -1.41 -10.89
CA VAL A 120 12.19 -1.17 -9.83
C VAL A 120 12.10 0.30 -9.43
N ALA A 121 13.20 1.04 -9.54
CA ALA A 121 13.18 2.49 -9.32
C ALA A 121 12.35 3.21 -10.39
N ARG A 122 12.39 2.77 -11.63
CA ARG A 122 11.53 3.28 -12.71
C ARG A 122 10.05 2.95 -12.44
N LEU A 123 9.75 1.74 -12.01
CA LEU A 123 8.39 1.34 -11.65
C LEU A 123 7.83 2.21 -10.50
N ALA A 124 8.66 2.54 -9.52
CA ALA A 124 8.31 3.43 -8.41
C ALA A 124 8.38 4.93 -8.76
N SER A 125 8.68 5.28 -10.02
CA SER A 125 8.80 6.66 -10.50
C SER A 125 9.82 7.50 -9.72
N VAL A 126 10.92 6.90 -9.29
CA VAL A 126 11.97 7.57 -8.50
C VAL A 126 13.33 7.57 -9.17
N HIS A 127 13.48 6.86 -10.28
CA HIS A 127 14.74 6.74 -11.01
C HIS A 127 15.34 8.11 -11.36
N GLU A 128 14.54 9.00 -11.97
CA GLU A 128 14.99 10.32 -12.37
C GLU A 128 15.40 11.19 -11.17
N ASP A 129 14.68 11.10 -10.07
CA ASP A 129 15.03 11.77 -8.82
C ASP A 129 16.38 11.31 -8.31
N ILE A 130 16.65 9.99 -8.36
CA ILE A 130 17.92 9.41 -7.92
C ILE A 130 19.07 9.90 -8.79
N LEU A 131 18.89 9.96 -10.12
CA LEU A 131 19.92 10.45 -11.03
C LEU A 131 20.30 11.91 -10.78
N ARG A 132 19.43 12.73 -10.21
CA ARG A 132 19.69 14.13 -9.84
C ARG A 132 20.43 14.28 -8.52
N LEU A 133 20.56 13.20 -7.73
CA LEU A 133 21.34 13.23 -6.50
C LEU A 133 22.85 13.33 -6.83
N PRO A 134 23.68 13.87 -5.90
CA PRO A 134 25.10 14.14 -6.17
C PRO A 134 25.89 12.94 -6.73
N GLN A 135 25.65 11.74 -6.24
CA GLN A 135 26.28 10.51 -6.71
C GLN A 135 25.27 9.48 -7.23
N GLY A 136 24.07 9.93 -7.68
CA GLY A 136 23.05 9.00 -8.17
C GLY A 136 22.71 7.90 -7.17
N TYR A 137 22.74 6.65 -7.60
CA TYR A 137 22.48 5.48 -6.76
C TYR A 137 23.54 5.25 -5.65
N ASP A 138 24.74 5.82 -5.78
CA ASP A 138 25.80 5.74 -4.78
C ASP A 138 25.72 6.87 -3.75
N THR A 139 24.72 7.74 -3.83
CA THR A 139 24.47 8.80 -2.86
C THR A 139 24.10 8.19 -1.51
N GLU A 140 24.82 8.56 -0.45
CA GLU A 140 24.44 8.19 0.91
C GLU A 140 23.24 8.98 1.39
N VAL A 141 22.28 8.30 1.99
CA VAL A 141 21.05 8.82 2.56
C VAL A 141 20.90 8.31 4.00
N GLY A 142 19.82 8.70 4.67
CA GLY A 142 19.62 8.40 6.08
C GLY A 142 20.03 9.58 6.97
N GLU A 143 20.25 9.34 8.26
CA GLU A 143 20.47 10.41 9.24
C GLU A 143 21.68 11.31 8.94
N ARG A 144 22.73 10.76 8.35
CA ARG A 144 23.97 11.49 8.06
C ARG A 144 24.20 11.77 6.58
N GLY A 145 23.27 11.37 5.75
CA GLY A 145 23.37 11.55 4.30
C GLY A 145 22.53 12.71 3.78
N VAL A 146 22.33 12.70 2.46
CA VAL A 146 21.47 13.68 1.78
C VAL A 146 20.04 13.53 2.29
N MET A 147 19.40 14.67 2.55
CA MET A 147 18.01 14.70 2.99
C MET A 147 17.08 14.54 1.79
N LEU A 148 16.23 13.50 1.86
CA LEU A 148 15.22 13.23 0.86
C LEU A 148 13.84 13.74 1.31
N SER A 149 12.98 14.06 0.34
CA SER A 149 11.57 14.37 0.63
C SER A 149 10.82 13.12 1.11
N GLY A 150 9.68 13.31 1.77
CA GLY A 150 8.81 12.20 2.17
C GLY A 150 8.36 11.35 0.97
N GLY A 151 8.01 12.00 -0.14
CA GLY A 151 7.63 11.30 -1.37
C GLY A 151 8.75 10.49 -2.00
N GLN A 152 9.99 11.01 -1.97
CA GLN A 152 11.17 10.26 -2.43
C GLN A 152 11.43 9.05 -1.55
N LYS A 153 11.35 9.18 -0.23
CA LYS A 153 11.51 8.07 0.71
C LYS A 153 10.46 6.99 0.50
N GLN A 154 9.19 7.37 0.33
CA GLN A 154 8.11 6.43 0.05
C GLN A 154 8.34 5.67 -1.26
N ARG A 155 8.72 6.34 -2.33
CA ARG A 155 9.00 5.72 -3.62
C ARG A 155 10.22 4.79 -3.59
N ILE A 156 11.26 5.14 -2.87
CA ILE A 156 12.42 4.26 -2.64
C ILE A 156 11.99 3.00 -1.88
N SER A 157 11.14 3.13 -0.88
CA SER A 157 10.59 1.98 -0.15
C SER A 157 9.70 1.09 -1.02
N ILE A 158 8.93 1.69 -1.94
CA ILE A 158 8.17 0.93 -2.94
C ILE A 158 9.12 0.16 -3.87
N ALA A 159 10.17 0.79 -4.38
CA ALA A 159 11.18 0.13 -5.20
C ALA A 159 11.82 -1.05 -4.46
N ARG A 160 12.18 -0.87 -3.20
CA ARG A 160 12.69 -1.94 -2.32
C ARG A 160 11.73 -3.13 -2.27
N ALA A 161 10.45 -2.87 -2.07
CA ALA A 161 9.42 -3.92 -1.99
C ALA A 161 9.24 -4.64 -3.34
N LEU A 162 9.23 -3.91 -4.44
CA LEU A 162 9.11 -4.48 -5.78
C LEU A 162 10.29 -5.40 -6.13
N LEU A 163 11.49 -5.08 -5.65
CA LEU A 163 12.69 -5.88 -5.90
C LEU A 163 12.63 -7.26 -5.24
N LEU A 164 11.87 -7.40 -4.14
CA LEU A 164 11.65 -8.68 -3.48
C LEU A 164 10.88 -9.68 -4.35
N ASN A 165 10.18 -9.19 -5.35
CA ASN A 165 9.40 -10.02 -6.26
C ASN A 165 8.37 -10.91 -5.56
N ALA A 166 7.79 -10.40 -4.47
CA ALA A 166 6.83 -11.12 -3.65
C ALA A 166 5.51 -11.35 -4.40
N GLU A 167 4.79 -12.39 -4.00
CA GLU A 167 3.50 -12.73 -4.58
C GLU A 167 2.39 -11.77 -4.16
N ILE A 168 2.47 -11.25 -2.94
CA ILE A 168 1.51 -10.31 -2.38
C ILE A 168 2.24 -9.03 -2.01
N LEU A 169 1.81 -7.91 -2.58
CA LEU A 169 2.30 -6.57 -2.24
C LEU A 169 1.24 -5.84 -1.42
N ILE A 170 1.63 -5.35 -0.25
CA ILE A 170 0.78 -4.53 0.62
C ILE A 170 1.35 -3.12 0.68
N LEU A 171 0.54 -2.15 0.26
CA LEU A 171 0.84 -0.72 0.37
C LEU A 171 -0.08 -0.13 1.44
N ASP A 172 0.45 0.11 2.63
CA ASP A 172 -0.29 0.68 3.76
C ASP A 172 -0.06 2.18 3.80
N ASP A 173 -0.94 2.93 3.13
CA ASP A 173 -0.86 4.39 2.98
C ASP A 173 0.53 4.86 2.49
N ALA A 174 1.13 4.08 1.62
CA ALA A 174 2.51 4.22 1.18
C ALA A 174 2.71 5.30 0.10
N LEU A 175 1.64 5.93 -0.38
CA LEU A 175 1.66 6.98 -1.40
C LEU A 175 1.23 8.34 -0.83
N SER A 176 1.06 8.48 0.48
CA SER A 176 0.49 9.66 1.12
C SER A 176 1.30 10.95 0.91
N ALA A 177 2.62 10.87 0.75
CA ALA A 177 3.51 11.99 0.49
C ALA A 177 3.85 12.19 -1.00
N VAL A 178 3.24 11.39 -1.88
CA VAL A 178 3.47 11.44 -3.33
C VAL A 178 2.40 12.30 -3.98
N ASP A 179 2.80 13.18 -4.91
CA ASP A 179 1.85 14.02 -5.66
C ASP A 179 0.93 13.18 -6.56
N GLY A 180 -0.21 13.77 -6.95
CA GLY A 180 -1.24 13.04 -7.69
C GLY A 180 -0.81 12.50 -9.05
N ARG A 181 0.03 13.23 -9.78
CA ARG A 181 0.54 12.78 -11.08
C ARG A 181 1.47 11.58 -10.93
N THR A 182 2.39 11.64 -9.99
CA THR A 182 3.34 10.57 -9.69
C THR A 182 2.62 9.35 -9.12
N GLU A 183 1.64 9.54 -8.23
CA GLU A 183 0.76 8.49 -7.72
C GLU A 183 0.09 7.72 -8.88
N HIS A 184 -0.53 8.45 -9.80
CA HIS A 184 -1.19 7.85 -10.97
C HIS A 184 -0.22 7.02 -11.80
N GLN A 185 0.99 7.52 -12.05
CA GLN A 185 2.01 6.81 -12.80
C GLN A 185 2.47 5.54 -12.08
N ILE A 186 2.69 5.61 -10.77
CA ILE A 186 3.06 4.44 -9.96
C ILE A 186 1.97 3.38 -10.03
N LEU A 187 0.71 3.75 -9.83
CA LEU A 187 -0.42 2.82 -9.88
C LEU A 187 -0.57 2.16 -11.25
N HIS A 188 -0.36 2.92 -12.33
CA HIS A 188 -0.34 2.38 -13.68
C HIS A 188 0.79 1.33 -13.84
N ASN A 189 1.99 1.64 -13.38
CA ASN A 189 3.13 0.73 -13.42
C ASN A 189 2.87 -0.54 -12.58
N LEU A 190 2.25 -0.39 -11.41
CA LEU A 190 1.92 -1.52 -10.53
C LEU A 190 0.88 -2.46 -11.13
N ARG A 191 -0.05 -1.97 -11.93
CA ARG A 191 -1.00 -2.83 -12.66
C ARG A 191 -0.26 -3.78 -13.60
N GLN A 192 0.69 -3.27 -14.35
CA GLN A 192 1.49 -4.10 -15.26
C GLN A 192 2.43 -5.04 -14.50
N TRP A 193 3.13 -4.54 -13.49
CA TRP A 193 3.98 -5.35 -12.62
C TRP A 193 3.19 -6.42 -11.87
N GLY A 194 1.99 -6.08 -11.41
CA GLY A 194 1.11 -6.95 -10.63
C GLY A 194 0.37 -8.00 -11.44
N GLU A 195 0.63 -8.13 -12.73
CA GLU A 195 0.00 -9.15 -13.56
C GLU A 195 0.26 -10.55 -12.99
N GLY A 196 -0.82 -11.15 -12.47
CA GLY A 196 -0.75 -12.42 -11.75
C GLY A 196 -0.29 -12.35 -10.29
N ARG A 197 -0.03 -11.18 -9.73
CA ARG A 197 0.26 -10.96 -8.30
C ARG A 197 -0.94 -10.32 -7.62
N THR A 198 -1.00 -10.48 -6.30
CA THR A 198 -2.01 -9.84 -5.47
C THR A 198 -1.47 -8.53 -4.93
N VAL A 199 -2.22 -7.44 -5.10
CA VAL A 199 -1.88 -6.12 -4.57
C VAL A 199 -2.98 -5.66 -3.63
N ILE A 200 -2.62 -5.23 -2.42
CA ILE A 200 -3.54 -4.67 -1.43
C ILE A 200 -3.08 -3.25 -1.11
N ILE A 201 -3.96 -2.29 -1.33
CA ILE A 201 -3.68 -0.87 -1.07
C ILE A 201 -4.66 -0.37 -0.02
N SER A 202 -4.14 0.03 1.13
CA SER A 202 -4.87 0.81 2.11
C SER A 202 -4.50 2.28 1.94
N ALA A 203 -5.48 3.17 1.81
CA ALA A 203 -5.24 4.57 1.58
C ALA A 203 -6.31 5.47 2.22
N HIS A 204 -5.88 6.65 2.69
CA HIS A 204 -6.78 7.75 3.05
C HIS A 204 -7.20 8.54 1.82
N ARG A 205 -6.30 8.70 0.86
CA ARG A 205 -6.55 9.39 -0.39
C ARG A 205 -7.16 8.43 -1.40
N LEU A 206 -8.45 8.64 -1.72
CA LEU A 206 -9.23 7.71 -2.54
C LEU A 206 -8.79 7.66 -4.00
N SER A 207 -8.07 8.67 -4.48
CA SER A 207 -7.43 8.65 -5.80
C SER A 207 -6.48 7.47 -5.99
N ALA A 208 -5.90 6.95 -4.91
CA ALA A 208 -5.04 5.76 -4.93
C ALA A 208 -5.80 4.45 -5.19
N LEU A 209 -7.12 4.45 -5.08
CA LEU A 209 -7.96 3.24 -5.14
C LEU A 209 -8.79 3.14 -6.43
N THR A 210 -8.75 4.14 -7.30
CA THR A 210 -9.62 4.22 -8.49
C THR A 210 -9.45 3.06 -9.46
N GLU A 211 -8.29 2.42 -9.46
CA GLU A 211 -7.94 1.31 -10.35
C GLU A 211 -8.11 -0.08 -9.70
N ALA A 212 -8.53 -0.13 -8.43
CA ALA A 212 -8.69 -1.40 -7.72
C ALA A 212 -9.79 -2.26 -8.33
N SER A 213 -9.57 -3.57 -8.38
CA SER A 213 -10.56 -4.55 -8.82
C SER A 213 -11.79 -4.58 -7.90
N GLU A 214 -11.57 -4.38 -6.62
CA GLU A 214 -12.58 -4.21 -5.59
C GLU A 214 -12.06 -3.23 -4.53
N ILE A 215 -12.96 -2.42 -4.00
CA ILE A 215 -12.72 -1.54 -2.86
C ILE A 215 -13.62 -1.99 -1.72
N ILE A 216 -13.07 -2.15 -0.53
CA ILE A 216 -13.83 -2.31 0.70
C ILE A 216 -13.74 -1.04 1.54
N VAL A 217 -14.89 -0.56 1.98
CA VAL A 217 -15.00 0.61 2.86
C VAL A 217 -15.27 0.11 4.26
N MET A 218 -14.31 0.35 5.16
CA MET A 218 -14.39 -0.08 6.56
C MET A 218 -14.99 1.01 7.42
N GLN A 219 -15.92 0.66 8.30
CA GLN A 219 -16.46 1.54 9.34
C GLN A 219 -16.72 0.71 10.61
N HIS A 220 -16.20 1.17 11.72
CA HIS A 220 -16.43 0.53 13.04
C HIS A 220 -16.13 -0.99 13.05
N GLY A 221 -15.08 -1.40 12.40
CA GLY A 221 -14.69 -2.81 12.33
C GLY A 221 -15.49 -3.68 11.35
N HIS A 222 -16.35 -3.09 10.55
CA HIS A 222 -17.18 -3.78 9.57
C HIS A 222 -16.89 -3.29 8.15
N ILE A 223 -17.23 -4.12 7.18
CA ILE A 223 -17.29 -3.66 5.77
C ILE A 223 -18.67 -2.99 5.57
N ALA A 224 -18.66 -1.66 5.45
CA ALA A 224 -19.87 -0.88 5.25
C ALA A 224 -20.31 -0.84 3.79
N GLN A 225 -19.37 -0.79 2.87
CA GLN A 225 -19.63 -0.80 1.42
C GLN A 225 -18.51 -1.59 0.72
N ARG A 226 -18.82 -2.12 -0.43
CA ARG A 226 -17.85 -2.77 -1.31
C ARG A 226 -18.27 -2.63 -2.77
N GLY A 227 -17.30 -2.56 -3.65
CA GLY A 227 -17.50 -2.44 -5.09
C GLY A 227 -16.32 -1.78 -5.78
N GLU A 228 -16.49 -1.45 -7.04
CA GLU A 228 -15.53 -0.67 -7.81
C GLU A 228 -15.71 0.83 -7.57
N HIS A 229 -14.69 1.61 -7.86
CA HIS A 229 -14.71 3.06 -7.69
C HIS A 229 -15.93 3.73 -8.34
N GLU A 230 -16.21 3.42 -9.62
CA GLU A 230 -17.30 4.03 -10.36
C GLU A 230 -18.66 3.74 -9.76
N SER A 231 -18.87 2.54 -9.23
CA SER A 231 -20.08 2.16 -8.53
C SER A 231 -20.22 2.88 -7.19
N LEU A 232 -19.13 2.92 -6.40
CA LEU A 232 -19.16 3.52 -5.07
C LEU A 232 -19.37 5.03 -5.07
N VAL A 233 -18.87 5.75 -6.08
CA VAL A 233 -19.09 7.21 -6.20
C VAL A 233 -20.53 7.57 -6.54
N GLN A 234 -21.30 6.62 -7.03
CA GLN A 234 -22.73 6.82 -7.35
C GLN A 234 -23.65 6.42 -6.19
N GLN A 235 -23.16 5.67 -5.22
CA GLN A 235 -23.93 5.21 -4.07
C GLN A 235 -23.84 6.22 -2.91
N PRO A 236 -24.95 6.54 -2.24
CA PRO A 236 -24.89 7.32 -1.00
C PRO A 236 -24.04 6.59 0.04
N GLY A 237 -23.13 7.32 0.69
CA GLY A 237 -22.31 6.78 1.75
C GLY A 237 -20.98 7.52 1.92
N TRP A 238 -20.17 7.01 2.83
CA TRP A 238 -18.90 7.61 3.20
C TRP A 238 -17.93 7.78 2.00
N TYR A 239 -17.87 6.76 1.12
CA TYR A 239 -16.94 6.78 -0.02
C TYR A 239 -17.23 7.94 -0.98
N ARG A 240 -18.49 8.09 -1.41
CA ARG A 240 -18.90 9.18 -2.30
C ARG A 240 -18.63 10.54 -1.68
N ASP A 241 -19.01 10.72 -0.42
CA ASP A 241 -18.90 11.99 0.27
C ASP A 241 -17.43 12.38 0.48
N MET A 242 -16.60 11.42 0.88
CA MET A 242 -15.16 11.63 1.05
C MET A 242 -14.45 11.90 -0.29
N TYR A 243 -14.81 11.16 -1.34
CA TYR A 243 -14.24 11.38 -2.66
C TYR A 243 -14.54 12.79 -3.19
N ARG A 244 -15.80 13.25 -3.06
CA ARG A 244 -16.19 14.61 -3.42
C ARG A 244 -15.42 15.66 -2.62
N TYR A 245 -15.28 15.44 -1.33
CA TYR A 245 -14.51 16.33 -0.47
C TYR A 245 -13.05 16.43 -0.92
N GLN A 246 -12.41 15.31 -1.17
CA GLN A 246 -11.01 15.26 -1.62
C GLN A 246 -10.82 15.89 -3.00
N GLN A 247 -11.78 15.76 -3.90
CA GLN A 247 -11.76 16.44 -5.21
C GLN A 247 -11.83 17.96 -5.07
N LEU A 248 -12.64 18.45 -4.15
CA LEU A 248 -12.72 19.89 -3.86
C LEU A 248 -11.41 20.42 -3.25
N GLU A 249 -10.81 19.70 -2.31
CA GLU A 249 -9.51 20.07 -1.75
C GLU A 249 -8.43 20.14 -2.84
N ALA A 250 -8.36 19.16 -3.72
CA ALA A 250 -7.40 19.15 -4.82
C ALA A 250 -7.61 20.34 -5.77
N ALA A 251 -8.84 20.66 -6.12
CA ALA A 251 -9.17 21.80 -6.97
C ALA A 251 -8.78 23.16 -6.34
N LEU A 252 -8.91 23.28 -5.02
CA LEU A 252 -8.52 24.49 -4.29
C LEU A 252 -6.99 24.63 -4.20
N SER A 253 -6.28 23.52 -4.07
CA SER A 253 -4.81 23.52 -4.03
C SER A 253 -4.18 23.85 -5.37
N ASP A 254 -4.86 23.55 -6.48
CA ASP A 254 -4.41 23.83 -7.84
C ASP A 254 -4.85 25.21 -8.34
N ALA A 255 -5.69 25.94 -7.57
CA ALA A 255 -6.11 27.29 -7.92
C ALA A 255 -4.91 28.25 -7.85
N PRO A 256 -4.69 29.10 -8.88
CA PRO A 256 -3.63 30.07 -8.83
C PRO A 256 -3.87 31.03 -7.64
N GLU A 257 -2.81 31.29 -6.87
CA GLU A 257 -2.83 32.34 -5.84
C GLU A 257 -3.31 33.64 -6.50
N ILE A 258 -4.44 34.14 -6.04
CA ILE A 258 -4.91 35.46 -6.47
C ILE A 258 -3.90 36.47 -5.86
N ASN A 259 -3.04 36.98 -6.69
CA ASN A 259 -2.12 38.06 -6.29
C ASN A 259 -2.93 39.26 -5.78
N GLU A 260 -3.01 39.41 -4.48
CA GLU A 260 -3.62 40.59 -3.83
C GLU A 260 -2.89 41.91 -4.15
N GLU A 261 -1.76 41.88 -4.87
CA GLU A 261 -1.03 43.06 -5.29
C GLU A 261 -1.72 43.89 -6.38
N ALA A 262 -2.72 43.34 -7.07
CA ALA A 262 -3.44 44.08 -8.11
C ALA A 262 -4.63 44.92 -7.60
N ALA A 263 -4.93 44.87 -6.31
CA ALA A 263 -6.07 45.60 -5.73
C ALA A 263 -5.66 46.95 -5.10
N ASN A 264 -4.37 47.29 -5.10
CA ASN A 264 -3.85 48.55 -4.51
C ASN A 264 -3.08 49.44 -5.52
N ALA A 265 -3.43 49.36 -6.80
CA ALA A 265 -2.91 50.32 -7.81
C ALA A 265 -4.00 51.21 -8.34
#